data_22027dd196c65a8b1bf2ca57de95a4bf
#
_entry.id   22027dd196c65a8b1bf2ca57de95a4bf
#
_cell.length_a   1.000
_cell.length_b   1.000
_cell.length_c   1.000
_cell.angle_alpha   90.00
_cell.angle_beta   90.00
_cell.angle_gamma   90.00
#
_symmetry.space_group_name_H-M   'P 1'
#
loop_
_entity.id
_entity.type
_entity.pdbx_description
1 polymer ?
#
loop_
_entity_poly.entity_id
_entity_poly.type
_entity_poly.pdbx_seq_one_letter_code
_entity_poly.pdbx_strand_id
1 'polypeptide(L)'
;FYCFAQPVAQGANAYLAAQGSALRAADITGVTGQGLLQYLRGGDPVIVWITKDLSAPRTGGCTWLLADTGETYVPYVNLHCVVLAGWDGDTCTIADPLQGRRRVDAAAFLQCFRQMGSRAVVVH
;
A
#
# COMPACT_ATOMS: atom_id res chain seq x y z
N PHE A 1 -4.43 -0.90 15.15
CA PHE A 1 -5.29 -0.18 14.20
C PHE A 1 -4.54 0.06 12.91
N TYR A 2 -5.23 0.00 11.78
CA TYR A 2 -4.71 0.32 10.46
C TYR A 2 -5.83 0.91 9.61
N CYS A 3 -5.46 1.53 8.49
CA CYS A 3 -6.40 1.97 7.47
C CYS A 3 -5.91 1.54 6.08
N PHE A 4 -6.79 1.59 5.10
CA PHE A 4 -6.47 1.32 3.72
C PHE A 4 -6.24 2.61 2.90
N ALA A 5 -6.24 2.49 1.59
CA ALA A 5 -5.78 3.53 0.68
C ALA A 5 -6.57 4.83 0.76
N GLN A 6 -7.90 4.77 0.81
CA GLN A 6 -8.76 5.96 0.75
C GLN A 6 -8.49 6.96 1.89
N PRO A 7 -8.49 6.58 3.18
CA PRO A 7 -8.18 7.51 4.27
C PRO A 7 -6.76 8.08 4.18
N VAL A 8 -5.79 7.29 3.70
CA VAL A 8 -4.42 7.77 3.51
C VAL A 8 -4.36 8.83 2.42
N ALA A 9 -5.01 8.60 1.27
CA ALA A 9 -5.07 9.59 0.20
C ALA A 9 -5.79 10.89 0.64
N GLN A 10 -6.88 10.78 1.39
CA GLN A 10 -7.61 11.94 1.93
C GLN A 10 -6.75 12.75 2.89
N GLY A 11 -6.09 12.08 3.85
CA GLY A 11 -5.20 12.74 4.81
C GLY A 11 -4.00 13.41 4.13
N ALA A 12 -3.40 12.73 3.17
CA ALA A 12 -2.30 13.28 2.37
C ALA A 12 -2.74 14.53 1.60
N ASN A 13 -3.91 14.51 0.96
CA ASN A 13 -4.43 15.65 0.22
C ASN A 13 -4.73 16.84 1.13
N ALA A 14 -5.27 16.61 2.32
CA ALA A 14 -5.50 17.68 3.30
C ALA A 14 -4.18 18.33 3.72
N TYR A 15 -3.15 17.52 3.99
CA TYR A 15 -1.82 18.01 4.31
C TYR A 15 -1.19 18.79 3.15
N LEU A 16 -1.19 18.22 1.94
CA LEU A 16 -0.62 18.86 0.75
C LEU A 16 -1.29 20.23 0.46
N ALA A 17 -2.62 20.29 0.57
CA ALA A 17 -3.36 21.54 0.39
C ALA A 17 -2.97 22.58 1.44
N ALA A 18 -2.85 22.19 2.71
CA ALA A 18 -2.41 23.09 3.79
C ALA A 18 -0.99 23.62 3.59
N GLN A 19 -0.13 22.86 2.90
CA GLN A 19 1.22 23.29 2.53
C GLN A 19 1.30 24.06 1.21
N GLY A 20 0.18 24.30 0.55
CA GLY A 20 0.15 24.97 -0.76
C GLY A 20 0.82 24.16 -1.89
N SER A 21 0.92 22.84 -1.73
CA SER A 21 1.55 21.97 -2.72
C SER A 21 0.64 21.75 -3.93
N ALA A 22 1.25 21.67 -5.11
CA ALA A 22 0.56 21.26 -6.34
C ALA A 22 0.39 19.74 -6.44
N LEU A 23 1.09 18.97 -5.62
CA LEU A 23 0.99 17.52 -5.58
C LEU A 23 -0.39 17.06 -5.08
N ARG A 24 -0.80 15.90 -5.55
CA ARG A 24 -2.05 15.25 -5.12
C ARG A 24 -1.80 13.77 -4.86
N ALA A 25 -2.46 13.26 -3.83
CA ALA A 25 -2.51 11.84 -3.53
C ALA A 25 -3.74 11.22 -4.20
N ALA A 26 -3.56 10.08 -4.85
CA ALA A 26 -4.61 9.33 -5.50
C ALA A 26 -4.65 7.90 -4.98
N ASP A 27 -5.83 7.44 -4.60
CA ASP A 27 -6.09 6.02 -4.37
C ASP A 27 -6.17 5.31 -5.72
N ILE A 28 -5.17 4.49 -6.01
CA ILE A 28 -5.04 3.71 -7.25
C ILE A 28 -5.28 2.22 -7.00
N THR A 29 -6.03 1.87 -5.97
CA THR A 29 -6.38 0.49 -5.63
C THR A 29 -6.95 -0.25 -6.84
N GLY A 30 -6.45 -1.47 -7.08
CA GLY A 30 -6.73 -2.24 -8.28
C GLY A 30 -5.64 -2.11 -9.36
N VAL A 31 -4.64 -1.25 -9.14
CA VAL A 31 -3.53 -1.10 -10.08
C VAL A 31 -2.80 -2.41 -10.32
N THR A 32 -2.42 -2.65 -11.57
CA THR A 32 -1.63 -3.83 -11.96
C THR A 32 -0.15 -3.64 -11.69
N GLY A 33 0.63 -4.74 -11.74
CA GLY A 33 2.09 -4.65 -11.67
C GLY A 33 2.67 -3.76 -12.76
N GLN A 34 2.09 -3.80 -13.96
CA GLN A 34 2.47 -2.93 -15.08
C GLN A 34 2.21 -1.45 -14.74
N GLY A 35 1.07 -1.16 -14.11
CA GLY A 35 0.73 0.19 -13.66
C GLY A 35 1.70 0.70 -12.59
N LEU A 36 2.07 -0.14 -11.62
CA LEU A 36 3.10 0.20 -10.63
C LEU A 36 4.43 0.55 -11.29
N LEU A 37 4.87 -0.25 -12.27
CA LEU A 37 6.09 0.04 -13.02
C LEU A 37 6.03 1.38 -13.75
N GLN A 38 4.89 1.74 -14.33
CA GLN A 38 4.73 3.03 -15.01
C GLN A 38 4.89 4.20 -14.05
N TYR A 39 4.29 4.15 -12.86
CA TYR A 39 4.48 5.18 -11.83
C TYR A 39 5.95 5.30 -11.42
N LEU A 40 6.61 4.18 -11.14
CA LEU A 40 8.03 4.20 -10.76
C LEU A 40 8.93 4.75 -11.87
N ARG A 41 8.66 4.44 -13.13
CA ARG A 41 9.39 5.00 -14.28
C ARG A 41 9.18 6.50 -14.42
N GLY A 42 8.02 7.00 -14.03
CA GLY A 42 7.71 8.42 -13.95
C GLY A 42 8.35 9.14 -12.76
N GLY A 43 9.01 8.40 -11.88
CA GLY A 43 9.62 8.96 -10.66
C GLY A 43 8.71 9.03 -9.45
N ASP A 44 7.54 8.39 -9.50
CA ASP A 44 6.54 8.44 -8.46
C ASP A 44 6.59 7.18 -7.58
N PRO A 45 7.10 7.24 -6.34
CA PRO A 45 6.98 6.16 -5.38
C PRO A 45 5.52 5.87 -5.03
N VAL A 46 5.22 4.62 -4.73
CA VAL A 46 3.85 4.19 -4.47
C VAL A 46 3.74 3.58 -3.08
N ILE A 47 2.81 4.08 -2.28
CA ILE A 47 2.45 3.48 -0.99
C ILE A 47 1.61 2.23 -1.29
N VAL A 48 1.99 1.09 -0.73
CA VAL A 48 1.35 -0.20 -1.00
C VAL A 48 1.08 -0.98 0.29
N TRP A 49 0.04 -1.80 0.26
CA TRP A 49 -0.30 -2.71 1.36
C TRP A 49 0.13 -4.12 1.01
N ILE A 50 0.94 -4.69 1.88
CA ILE A 50 1.48 -6.05 1.81
C ILE A 50 1.37 -6.70 3.19
N THR A 51 1.94 -7.88 3.36
CA THR A 51 2.18 -8.47 4.68
C THR A 51 3.62 -8.23 5.13
N LYS A 52 3.89 -8.32 6.42
CA LYS A 52 5.21 -7.98 6.99
C LYS A 52 6.39 -8.73 6.37
N ASP A 53 6.17 -9.98 6.01
CA ASP A 53 7.18 -10.93 5.53
C ASP A 53 6.86 -11.47 4.12
N LEU A 54 5.94 -10.84 3.40
CA LEU A 54 5.41 -11.30 2.11
C LEU A 54 4.74 -12.68 2.17
N SER A 55 4.42 -13.17 3.35
CA SER A 55 3.61 -14.39 3.52
C SER A 55 2.14 -14.14 3.14
N ALA A 56 1.37 -15.22 3.03
CA ALA A 56 -0.05 -15.12 2.76
C ALA A 56 -0.77 -14.27 3.81
N PRO A 57 -1.78 -13.45 3.43
CA PRO A 57 -2.57 -12.69 4.38
C PRO A 57 -3.24 -13.60 5.41
N ARG A 58 -3.18 -13.21 6.68
CA ARG A 58 -3.83 -13.93 7.79
C ARG A 58 -4.79 -13.00 8.50
N THR A 59 -5.98 -13.52 8.79
CA THR A 59 -7.00 -12.84 9.58
C THR A 59 -7.25 -13.60 10.88
N GLY A 60 -7.84 -12.96 11.88
CA GLY A 60 -8.23 -13.62 13.11
C GLY A 60 -8.09 -12.74 14.35
N GLY A 61 -8.27 -13.36 15.51
CA GLY A 61 -8.13 -12.73 16.82
C GLY A 61 -9.34 -11.92 17.27
N CYS A 62 -10.04 -11.24 16.39
CA CYS A 62 -11.25 -10.46 16.72
C CYS A 62 -12.12 -10.25 15.50
N THR A 63 -13.31 -9.76 15.74
CA THR A 63 -14.27 -9.36 14.72
C THR A 63 -14.78 -7.98 15.09
N TRP A 64 -14.81 -7.07 14.12
CA TRP A 64 -15.33 -5.72 14.31
C TRP A 64 -16.66 -5.56 13.59
N LEU A 65 -17.55 -4.81 14.22
CA LEU A 65 -18.77 -4.33 13.58
C LEU A 65 -18.51 -2.94 13.04
N LEU A 66 -18.68 -2.75 11.73
CA LEU A 66 -18.52 -1.45 11.09
C LEU A 66 -19.72 -0.57 11.44
N ALA A 67 -19.48 0.60 12.03
CA ALA A 67 -20.51 1.48 12.54
C ALA A 67 -21.38 2.11 11.43
N ASP A 68 -20.80 2.31 10.25
CA ASP A 68 -21.45 2.95 9.09
C ASP A 68 -22.31 1.99 8.28
N THR A 69 -21.89 0.74 8.11
CA THR A 69 -22.59 -0.25 7.28
C THR A 69 -23.29 -1.35 8.09
N GLY A 70 -22.92 -1.54 9.36
CA GLY A 70 -23.36 -2.67 10.18
C GLY A 70 -22.74 -4.02 9.76
N GLU A 71 -21.80 -4.01 8.84
CA GLU A 71 -21.11 -5.21 8.36
C GLU A 71 -20.06 -5.68 9.36
N THR A 72 -19.83 -6.98 9.37
CA THR A 72 -18.78 -7.60 10.14
C THR A 72 -17.46 -7.56 9.37
N TYR A 73 -16.40 -7.12 10.04
CA TYR A 73 -15.05 -7.07 9.48
C TYR A 73 -14.10 -7.90 10.34
N VAL A 74 -13.33 -8.77 9.69
CA VAL A 74 -12.27 -9.55 10.35
C VAL A 74 -10.90 -8.97 9.95
N PRO A 75 -10.18 -8.33 10.90
CA PRO A 75 -8.94 -7.64 10.56
C PRO A 75 -7.80 -8.61 10.24
N TYR A 76 -6.88 -8.14 9.41
CA TYR A 76 -5.61 -8.83 9.15
C TYR A 76 -4.69 -8.69 10.36
N VAL A 77 -3.97 -9.76 10.69
CA VAL A 77 -2.99 -9.77 11.80
C VAL A 77 -1.56 -9.54 11.33
N ASN A 78 -1.28 -9.68 10.05
CA ASN A 78 0.05 -9.49 9.45
C ASN A 78 0.10 -8.39 8.37
N LEU A 79 -0.91 -7.52 8.33
CA LEU A 79 -0.94 -6.39 7.40
C LEU A 79 0.24 -5.44 7.67
N HIS A 80 0.82 -4.94 6.59
CA HIS A 80 1.91 -3.99 6.62
C HIS A 80 1.82 -3.00 5.46
N CYS A 81 2.25 -1.78 5.69
CA CYS A 81 2.25 -0.72 4.68
C CYS A 81 3.68 -0.26 4.46
N VAL A 82 4.10 -0.21 3.21
CA VAL A 82 5.44 0.21 2.80
C VAL A 82 5.38 1.12 1.59
N VAL A 83 6.50 1.75 1.24
CA VAL A 83 6.63 2.50 -0.01
C VAL A 83 7.41 1.66 -1.02
N LEU A 84 6.81 1.36 -2.15
CA LEU A 84 7.50 0.79 -3.30
C LEU A 84 8.28 1.91 -3.98
N ALA A 85 9.61 1.85 -3.90
CA ALA A 85 10.50 2.92 -4.31
C ALA A 85 11.27 2.59 -5.61
N GLY A 86 11.30 1.33 -6.02
CA GLY A 86 12.00 0.92 -7.23
C GLY A 86 11.67 -0.50 -7.65
N TRP A 87 11.94 -0.79 -8.91
CA TRP A 87 11.75 -2.13 -9.49
C TRP A 87 12.79 -2.32 -10.60
N ASP A 88 13.66 -3.27 -10.41
CA ASP A 88 14.73 -3.59 -11.34
C ASP A 88 14.75 -5.09 -11.61
N GLY A 89 14.29 -5.50 -12.79
CA GLY A 89 14.19 -6.91 -13.18
C GLY A 89 13.34 -7.72 -12.21
N ASP A 90 13.95 -8.65 -11.52
CA ASP A 90 13.29 -9.55 -10.57
C ASP A 90 13.26 -9.03 -9.14
N THR A 91 13.68 -7.79 -8.91
CA THR A 91 13.82 -7.23 -7.56
C THR A 91 13.05 -5.93 -7.41
N CYS A 92 12.26 -5.83 -6.35
CA CYS A 92 11.65 -4.59 -5.89
C CYS A 92 12.47 -3.99 -4.73
N THR A 93 12.58 -2.66 -4.71
CA THR A 93 13.09 -1.91 -3.57
C THR A 93 11.91 -1.30 -2.82
N ILE A 94 11.81 -1.59 -1.53
CA ILE A 94 10.79 -1.03 -0.65
C ILE A 94 11.44 -0.24 0.49
N ALA A 95 10.79 0.85 0.88
CA ALA A 95 11.08 1.56 2.11
C ALA A 95 10.08 1.09 3.17
N ASP A 96 10.59 0.35 4.14
CA ASP A 96 9.82 -0.31 5.18
C ASP A 96 9.99 0.46 6.50
N PRO A 97 8.90 0.95 7.12
CA PRO A 97 9.01 1.72 8.35
C PRO A 97 9.58 0.92 9.53
N LEU A 98 9.56 -0.41 9.47
CA LEU A 98 10.09 -1.28 10.53
C LEU A 98 11.54 -1.71 10.28
N GLN A 99 11.93 -1.90 9.02
CA GLN A 99 13.22 -2.50 8.66
C GLN A 99 14.10 -1.60 7.79
N GLY A 100 13.60 -0.43 7.40
CA GLY A 100 14.32 0.47 6.51
C GLY A 100 14.22 0.05 5.04
N ARG A 101 15.12 0.58 4.24
CA ARG A 101 15.16 0.29 2.81
C ARG A 101 15.71 -1.11 2.58
N ARG A 102 14.97 -1.93 1.86
CA ARG A 102 15.37 -3.31 1.56
C ARG A 102 14.91 -3.75 0.17
N ARG A 103 15.55 -4.78 -0.35
CA ARG A 103 15.23 -5.39 -1.63
C ARG A 103 14.47 -6.70 -1.38
N VAL A 104 13.44 -6.93 -2.19
CA VAL A 104 12.60 -8.14 -2.12
C VAL A 104 12.41 -8.71 -3.52
N ASP A 105 12.10 -10.00 -3.60
CA ASP A 105 11.75 -10.64 -4.86
C ASP A 105 10.48 -10.02 -5.45
N ALA A 106 10.54 -9.61 -6.71
CA ALA A 106 9.43 -8.92 -7.37
C ALA A 106 8.20 -9.81 -7.55
N ALA A 107 8.38 -11.09 -7.84
CA ALA A 107 7.27 -12.02 -7.99
C ALA A 107 6.55 -12.25 -6.67
N ALA A 108 7.31 -12.47 -5.58
CA ALA A 108 6.76 -12.61 -4.23
C ALA A 108 6.05 -11.34 -3.77
N PHE A 109 6.63 -10.17 -4.02
CA PHE A 109 6.01 -8.88 -3.75
C PHE A 109 4.67 -8.74 -4.47
N LEU A 110 4.63 -9.00 -5.77
CA LEU A 110 3.43 -8.82 -6.59
C LEU A 110 2.33 -9.79 -6.20
N GLN A 111 2.68 -11.04 -5.88
CA GLN A 111 1.73 -12.03 -5.37
C GLN A 111 1.09 -11.55 -4.05
N CYS A 112 1.90 -11.13 -3.10
CA CYS A 112 1.45 -10.61 -1.81
C CYS A 112 0.58 -9.33 -1.99
N PHE A 113 1.02 -8.42 -2.83
CA PHE A 113 0.27 -7.19 -3.16
C PHE A 113 -1.13 -7.50 -3.69
N ARG A 114 -1.24 -8.45 -4.62
CA ARG A 114 -2.54 -8.91 -5.15
C ARG A 114 -3.40 -9.57 -4.09
N GLN A 115 -2.84 -10.41 -3.26
CA GLN A 115 -3.55 -11.07 -2.16
C GLN A 115 -4.07 -10.06 -1.14
N MET A 116 -3.40 -8.92 -0.97
CA MET A 116 -3.83 -7.82 -0.12
C MET A 116 -4.79 -6.84 -0.82
N GLY A 117 -5.34 -7.22 -1.99
CA GLY A 117 -6.35 -6.46 -2.72
C GLY A 117 -5.81 -5.38 -3.62
N SER A 118 -4.53 -5.43 -4.00
CA SER A 118 -3.86 -4.45 -4.87
C SER A 118 -4.07 -3.00 -4.41
N ARG A 119 -4.00 -2.78 -3.09
CA ARG A 119 -4.24 -1.45 -2.49
C ARG A 119 -3.01 -0.58 -2.59
N ALA A 120 -3.19 0.60 -3.15
CA ALA A 120 -2.09 1.51 -3.39
C ALA A 120 -2.52 2.98 -3.41
N VAL A 121 -1.58 3.86 -3.03
CA VAL A 121 -1.71 5.31 -3.12
C VAL A 121 -0.46 5.87 -3.77
N VAL A 122 -0.63 6.73 -4.76
CA VAL A 122 0.45 7.48 -5.38
C VAL A 122 0.31 8.97 -5.05
N VAL A 123 1.45 9.65 -4.91
CA VAL A 123 1.50 11.11 -4.77
C VAL A 123 2.28 11.67 -5.96
N HIS A 124 1.62 12.48 -6.76
CA HIS A 124 2.23 13.07 -7.96
C HIS A 124 1.62 14.41 -8.34
#